data_9e2b450b46664e19777d3646ecd718dc
#
_entry.id   9e2b450b46664e19777d3646ecd718dc
#
_cell.length_a   1.000
_cell.length_b   1.000
_cell.length_c   1.000
_cell.angle_alpha   90.00
_cell.angle_beta   90.00
_cell.angle_gamma   90.00
#
_symmetry.space_group_name_H-M   'P 1'
#
loop_
_entity.id
_entity.type
_entity.pdbx_description
1 polymer ?
#
loop_
_entity_poly.entity_id
_entity_poly.type
_entity_poly.pdbx_seq_one_letter_code
_entity_poly.pdbx_strand_id
1 'polypeptide(L)'
;MKIAVLGSGSGGCAVAFDYARHKHTVNLFDFETFPDNIQGIQQQGGIRAKGELEGFAPIEYAGHEIEKALRDAEIIYVVGPAYSTRPFAEACRPYLKKGQIVIVCPGSCMGSLEFKNGAQLSLQDEDIIVSETSTLPYAVRIVEPGKIHVFLKVKGGLFLATVPSQNARRVTEKIHDVYPALTSAKNVLQTSLQNGNPIIHPSITLLNTALIERTKGSFNFYEEGVTPAVGRLIKVLDQERIAIGQALNIDVIPEPELGYMQGYMAEPTYDKGYSEAPGFRGIKAQSKLDYRYFHEDVGYGLVFWHSLAEQIGVKTPHISAVIRLVSVLMGQDYFAQRKRDMKSLGLSSYSAGDLEHLLT
;
A
#
# COMPACT_ATOMS: atom_id res chain seq x y z
N MET A 1 -10.47 19.59 9.17
CA MET A 1 -9.86 19.65 7.82
C MET A 1 -10.87 19.12 6.80
N LYS A 2 -10.69 19.49 5.53
CA LYS A 2 -11.42 18.91 4.41
C LYS A 2 -10.53 17.88 3.68
N ILE A 3 -10.99 16.66 3.60
CA ILE A 3 -10.25 15.50 3.11
C ILE A 3 -10.92 15.00 1.83
N ALA A 4 -10.15 14.79 0.77
CA ALA A 4 -10.59 14.02 -0.39
C ALA A 4 -9.99 12.61 -0.31
N VAL A 5 -10.80 11.59 -0.53
CA VAL A 5 -10.35 10.19 -0.63
C VAL A 5 -10.66 9.69 -2.04
N LEU A 6 -9.65 9.26 -2.75
CA LEU A 6 -9.72 8.74 -4.12
C LEU A 6 -9.58 7.22 -4.06
N GLY A 7 -10.62 6.52 -4.46
CA GLY A 7 -10.79 5.08 -4.35
C GLY A 7 -11.83 4.70 -3.31
N SER A 8 -12.90 4.05 -3.73
CA SER A 8 -14.01 3.58 -2.88
C SER A 8 -13.89 2.09 -2.51
N GLY A 9 -12.71 1.51 -2.68
CA GLY A 9 -12.41 0.15 -2.22
C GLY A 9 -12.37 0.04 -0.70
N SER A 10 -12.06 -1.15 -0.18
CA SER A 10 -12.01 -1.42 1.28
C SER A 10 -11.16 -0.40 2.04
N GLY A 11 -9.95 -0.13 1.54
CA GLY A 11 -9.02 0.82 2.16
C GLY A 11 -9.55 2.25 2.14
N GLY A 12 -10.04 2.72 0.97
CA GLY A 12 -10.57 4.07 0.85
C GLY A 12 -11.80 4.32 1.71
N CYS A 13 -12.71 3.35 1.78
CA CYS A 13 -13.84 3.42 2.70
C CYS A 13 -13.40 3.47 4.17
N ALA A 14 -12.33 2.75 4.56
CA ALA A 14 -11.81 2.80 5.93
C ALA A 14 -11.16 4.15 6.25
N VAL A 15 -10.35 4.69 5.35
CA VAL A 15 -9.77 6.04 5.48
C VAL A 15 -10.87 7.10 5.58
N ALA A 16 -11.85 7.06 4.68
CA ALA A 16 -12.97 8.01 4.68
C ALA A 16 -13.79 7.94 5.96
N PHE A 17 -14.13 6.73 6.42
CA PHE A 17 -14.84 6.50 7.67
C PHE A 17 -14.09 7.07 8.87
N ASP A 18 -12.79 6.76 8.98
CA ASP A 18 -12.00 7.13 10.16
C ASP A 18 -11.81 8.65 10.25
N TYR A 19 -11.53 9.34 9.14
CA TYR A 19 -11.50 10.80 9.11
C TYR A 19 -12.86 11.44 9.46
N ALA A 20 -13.94 10.95 8.88
CA ALA A 20 -15.28 11.48 9.17
C ALA A 20 -15.69 11.26 10.63
N ARG A 21 -15.30 10.13 11.23
CA ARG A 21 -15.48 9.85 12.67
C ARG A 21 -14.71 10.85 13.56
N HIS A 22 -13.53 11.30 13.11
CA HIS A 22 -12.74 12.35 13.78
C HIS A 22 -13.22 13.77 13.44
N LYS A 23 -14.46 13.93 12.93
CA LYS A 23 -15.12 15.19 12.64
C LYS A 23 -14.43 16.02 11.53
N HIS A 24 -13.72 15.37 10.63
CA HIS A 24 -13.27 15.98 9.38
C HIS A 24 -14.37 15.90 8.32
N THR A 25 -14.43 16.87 7.43
CA THR A 25 -15.30 16.83 6.25
C THR A 25 -14.65 15.95 5.18
N VAL A 26 -15.34 14.92 4.73
CA VAL A 26 -14.78 13.93 3.81
C VAL A 26 -15.57 13.87 2.52
N ASN A 27 -14.86 14.00 1.41
CA ASN A 27 -15.35 13.72 0.06
C ASN A 27 -14.72 12.41 -0.44
N LEU A 28 -15.49 11.56 -1.09
CA LEU A 28 -15.06 10.29 -1.68
C LEU A 28 -15.30 10.29 -3.18
N PHE A 29 -14.28 9.91 -3.92
CA PHE A 29 -14.33 9.76 -5.39
C PHE A 29 -13.92 8.35 -5.79
N ASP A 30 -14.55 7.83 -6.82
CA ASP A 30 -14.02 6.73 -7.62
C ASP A 30 -14.42 6.89 -9.08
N PHE A 31 -13.76 6.17 -9.97
CA PHE A 31 -14.10 6.15 -11.40
C PHE A 31 -15.48 5.50 -11.62
N GLU A 32 -16.18 5.92 -12.69
CA GLU A 32 -17.50 5.39 -13.05
C GLU A 32 -17.53 3.86 -13.24
N THR A 33 -16.38 3.26 -13.50
CA THR A 33 -16.21 1.80 -13.60
C THR A 33 -16.36 1.07 -12.26
N PHE A 34 -16.39 1.80 -11.13
CA PHE A 34 -16.54 1.25 -9.78
C PHE A 34 -17.73 1.89 -9.04
N PRO A 35 -18.98 1.69 -9.50
CA PRO A 35 -20.12 2.44 -8.99
C PRO A 35 -20.67 1.92 -7.66
N ASP A 36 -20.51 0.62 -7.35
CA ASP A 36 -21.29 -0.06 -6.31
C ASP A 36 -21.15 0.59 -4.93
N ASN A 37 -19.90 0.83 -4.48
CA ASN A 37 -19.69 1.45 -3.17
C ASN A 37 -20.10 2.90 -3.14
N ILE A 38 -19.90 3.65 -4.20
CA ILE A 38 -20.34 5.04 -4.33
C ILE A 38 -21.86 5.09 -4.16
N GLN A 39 -22.61 4.26 -4.88
CA GLN A 39 -24.06 4.20 -4.78
C GLN A 39 -24.53 3.80 -3.38
N GLY A 40 -23.91 2.79 -2.75
CA GLY A 40 -24.25 2.37 -1.40
C GLY A 40 -24.02 3.48 -0.36
N ILE A 41 -22.92 4.26 -0.51
CA ILE A 41 -22.61 5.39 0.36
C ILE A 41 -23.62 6.54 0.15
N GLN A 42 -23.96 6.86 -1.10
CA GLN A 42 -24.98 7.87 -1.43
C GLN A 42 -26.34 7.53 -0.83
N GLN A 43 -26.79 6.29 -0.98
CA GLN A 43 -28.10 5.83 -0.51
C GLN A 43 -28.26 5.94 1.01
N GLN A 44 -27.21 5.71 1.78
CA GLN A 44 -27.25 5.76 3.24
C GLN A 44 -26.67 7.05 3.85
N GLY A 45 -26.10 7.95 3.01
CA GLY A 45 -25.51 9.22 3.43
C GLY A 45 -24.14 9.09 4.11
N GLY A 46 -23.46 7.95 3.99
CA GLY A 46 -22.16 7.72 4.64
C GLY A 46 -21.71 6.27 4.63
N ILE A 47 -20.77 5.95 5.50
CA ILE A 47 -20.18 4.61 5.62
C ILE A 47 -20.53 4.01 6.97
N ARG A 48 -20.89 2.73 7.00
CA ARG A 48 -21.04 1.93 8.21
C ARG A 48 -19.86 1.02 8.40
N ALA A 49 -19.32 0.97 9.60
CA ALA A 49 -18.23 0.09 9.96
C ALA A 49 -18.60 -0.84 11.11
N LYS A 50 -17.99 -2.04 11.13
CA LYS A 50 -17.99 -2.99 12.24
C LYS A 50 -16.56 -3.49 12.48
N GLY A 51 -16.31 -3.98 13.68
CA GLY A 51 -15.02 -4.50 14.11
C GLY A 51 -14.25 -3.48 14.94
N GLU A 52 -12.94 -3.31 14.71
CA GLU A 52 -12.11 -2.38 15.48
C GLU A 52 -12.54 -0.91 15.31
N LEU A 53 -13.04 -0.55 14.15
CA LEU A 53 -13.79 0.70 13.94
C LEU A 53 -15.28 0.36 13.83
N GLU A 54 -16.12 1.07 14.59
CA GLU A 54 -17.56 0.77 14.67
C GLU A 54 -18.41 2.03 14.56
N GLY A 55 -19.61 1.87 13.98
CA GLY A 55 -20.64 2.90 13.93
C GLY A 55 -20.93 3.39 12.51
N PHE A 56 -21.39 4.65 12.43
CA PHE A 56 -21.72 5.35 11.18
C PHE A 56 -20.95 6.65 11.11
N ALA A 57 -20.39 6.95 9.93
CA ALA A 57 -19.71 8.19 9.63
C ALA A 57 -20.33 8.84 8.36
N PRO A 58 -20.83 10.08 8.44
CA PRO A 58 -21.38 10.78 7.28
C PRO A 58 -20.28 11.13 6.28
N ILE A 59 -20.59 11.07 4.99
CA ILE A 59 -19.70 11.49 3.89
C ILE A 59 -20.38 12.65 3.17
N GLU A 60 -19.69 13.80 3.11
CA GLU A 60 -20.21 15.03 2.53
C GLU A 60 -20.51 14.90 1.03
N TYR A 61 -19.59 14.29 0.29
CA TYR A 61 -19.73 13.98 -1.13
C TYR A 61 -19.20 12.56 -1.41
N ALA A 62 -19.96 11.78 -2.13
CA ALA A 62 -19.49 10.53 -2.74
C ALA A 62 -19.93 10.52 -4.19
N GLY A 63 -19.03 10.32 -5.14
CA GLY A 63 -19.38 10.36 -6.56
C GLY A 63 -18.22 10.20 -7.51
N HIS A 64 -18.51 10.45 -8.79
CA HIS A 64 -17.59 10.25 -9.90
C HIS A 64 -17.04 11.55 -10.50
N GLU A 65 -17.36 12.70 -9.90
CA GLU A 65 -16.87 14.00 -10.31
C GLU A 65 -15.68 14.42 -9.46
N ILE A 66 -14.47 14.23 -9.97
CA ILE A 66 -13.22 14.48 -9.24
C ILE A 66 -13.08 15.94 -8.81
N GLU A 67 -13.53 16.89 -9.62
CA GLU A 67 -13.51 18.32 -9.28
C GLU A 67 -14.30 18.59 -7.98
N LYS A 68 -15.47 17.98 -7.83
CA LYS A 68 -16.28 18.10 -6.62
C LYS A 68 -15.59 17.46 -5.41
N ALA A 69 -14.96 16.32 -5.61
CA ALA A 69 -14.24 15.63 -4.53
C ALA A 69 -13.04 16.46 -4.04
N LEU A 70 -12.29 17.07 -4.95
CA LEU A 70 -11.08 17.85 -4.63
C LEU A 70 -11.38 19.29 -4.19
N ARG A 71 -12.64 19.75 -4.28
CA ARG A 71 -13.00 21.12 -3.93
C ARG A 71 -12.66 21.46 -2.48
N ASP A 72 -11.72 22.39 -2.28
CA ASP A 72 -11.22 22.88 -1.00
C ASP A 72 -10.57 21.78 -0.12
N ALA A 73 -10.18 20.64 -0.71
CA ALA A 73 -9.47 19.61 0.03
C ALA A 73 -8.08 20.10 0.42
N GLU A 74 -7.77 19.97 1.71
CA GLU A 74 -6.43 20.24 2.25
C GLU A 74 -5.53 18.99 2.10
N ILE A 75 -6.12 17.81 2.23
CA ILE A 75 -5.43 16.52 2.10
C ILE A 75 -6.19 15.65 1.10
N ILE A 76 -5.45 15.02 0.21
CA ILE A 76 -5.94 14.12 -0.82
C ILE A 76 -5.33 12.74 -0.58
N TYR A 77 -6.13 11.77 -0.17
CA TYR A 77 -5.72 10.38 -0.09
C TYR A 77 -5.93 9.67 -1.41
N VAL A 78 -4.90 9.01 -1.91
CA VAL A 78 -4.96 8.11 -3.05
C VAL A 78 -4.90 6.68 -2.52
N VAL A 79 -6.04 5.98 -2.54
CA VAL A 79 -6.19 4.68 -1.86
C VAL A 79 -6.62 3.60 -2.85
N GLY A 80 -5.67 2.79 -3.22
CA GLY A 80 -5.90 1.69 -4.16
C GLY A 80 -4.66 0.85 -4.38
N PRO A 81 -4.74 -0.17 -5.23
CA PRO A 81 -3.56 -0.96 -5.60
C PRO A 81 -2.58 -0.10 -6.41
N ALA A 82 -1.31 -0.52 -6.46
CA ALA A 82 -0.21 0.23 -7.08
C ALA A 82 -0.52 0.74 -8.50
N TYR A 83 -1.27 -0.03 -9.28
CA TYR A 83 -1.63 0.34 -10.66
C TYR A 83 -2.71 1.43 -10.75
N SER A 84 -3.38 1.78 -9.65
CA SER A 84 -4.36 2.88 -9.62
C SER A 84 -3.73 4.25 -9.38
N THR A 85 -2.48 4.30 -8.91
CA THR A 85 -1.82 5.56 -8.54
C THR A 85 -1.72 6.53 -9.72
N ARG A 86 -1.25 6.07 -10.89
CA ARG A 86 -1.13 6.92 -12.09
C ARG A 86 -2.48 7.42 -12.60
N PRO A 87 -3.52 6.59 -12.81
CA PRO A 87 -4.85 7.07 -13.19
C PRO A 87 -5.40 8.15 -12.25
N PHE A 88 -5.28 7.97 -10.94
CA PHE A 88 -5.71 8.99 -9.98
C PHE A 88 -4.87 10.27 -10.09
N ALA A 89 -3.56 10.17 -10.27
CA ALA A 89 -2.69 11.32 -10.43
C ALA A 89 -3.04 12.14 -11.68
N GLU A 90 -3.25 11.47 -12.81
CA GLU A 90 -3.66 12.11 -14.08
C GLU A 90 -5.02 12.78 -13.95
N ALA A 91 -5.99 12.15 -13.27
CA ALA A 91 -7.30 12.74 -13.01
C ALA A 91 -7.23 13.95 -12.07
N CYS A 92 -6.34 13.94 -11.07
CA CYS A 92 -6.14 15.04 -10.13
C CYS A 92 -5.49 16.27 -10.78
N ARG A 93 -4.57 16.05 -11.73
CA ARG A 93 -3.67 17.08 -12.26
C ARG A 93 -4.33 18.42 -12.56
N PRO A 94 -5.49 18.51 -13.25
CA PRO A 94 -6.12 19.80 -13.56
C PRO A 94 -6.65 20.57 -12.35
N TYR A 95 -6.81 19.90 -11.20
CA TYR A 95 -7.50 20.41 -10.02
C TYR A 95 -6.59 20.56 -8.79
N LEU A 96 -5.32 20.16 -8.89
CA LEU A 96 -4.35 20.32 -7.82
C LEU A 96 -4.05 21.80 -7.56
N LYS A 97 -3.94 22.17 -6.29
CA LYS A 97 -3.71 23.56 -5.86
C LYS A 97 -2.55 23.63 -4.87
N LYS A 98 -1.80 24.72 -4.94
CA LYS A 98 -0.72 25.02 -4.00
C LYS A 98 -1.17 24.89 -2.54
N GLY A 99 -0.37 24.25 -1.74
CA GLY A 99 -0.59 24.01 -0.30
C GLY A 99 -1.31 22.71 0.01
N GLN A 100 -1.77 21.96 -0.99
CA GLN A 100 -2.38 20.65 -0.77
C GLN A 100 -1.34 19.58 -0.43
N ILE A 101 -1.77 18.60 0.34
CA ILE A 101 -0.99 17.40 0.68
C ILE A 101 -1.65 16.20 0.01
N VAL A 102 -0.89 15.45 -0.77
CA VAL A 102 -1.31 14.16 -1.34
C VAL A 102 -0.67 13.04 -0.54
N ILE A 103 -1.45 12.02 -0.17
CA ILE A 103 -0.96 10.84 0.55
C ILE A 103 -1.36 9.58 -0.22
N VAL A 104 -0.39 8.94 -0.86
CA VAL A 104 -0.58 7.63 -1.49
C VAL A 104 -0.58 6.55 -0.41
N CYS A 105 -1.70 5.88 -0.22
CA CYS A 105 -1.93 4.98 0.91
C CYS A 105 -2.50 3.62 0.50
N PRO A 106 -1.68 2.57 0.43
CA PRO A 106 -0.23 2.54 0.61
C PRO A 106 0.55 3.05 -0.62
N GLY A 107 1.83 3.40 -0.42
CA GLY A 107 2.75 3.75 -1.50
C GLY A 107 3.09 2.58 -2.44
N SER A 108 2.98 1.37 -1.95
CA SER A 108 3.24 0.14 -2.71
C SER A 108 4.51 0.24 -3.57
N CYS A 109 5.61 0.61 -2.94
CA CYS A 109 6.92 0.89 -3.53
C CYS A 109 6.94 2.11 -4.49
N MET A 110 7.35 3.26 -3.96
CA MET A 110 7.53 4.52 -4.71
C MET A 110 6.25 5.09 -5.35
N GLY A 111 5.10 4.89 -4.70
CA GLY A 111 3.81 5.41 -5.19
C GLY A 111 3.75 6.94 -5.24
N SER A 112 4.45 7.63 -4.34
CA SER A 112 4.56 9.08 -4.35
C SER A 112 5.28 9.61 -5.59
N LEU A 113 6.35 8.93 -6.05
CA LEU A 113 7.02 9.27 -7.30
C LEU A 113 6.12 8.99 -8.50
N GLU A 114 5.43 7.86 -8.51
CA GLU A 114 4.47 7.52 -9.55
C GLU A 114 3.35 8.57 -9.63
N PHE A 115 2.87 9.05 -8.47
CA PHE A 115 1.89 10.14 -8.42
C PHE A 115 2.47 11.43 -9.01
N LYS A 116 3.68 11.84 -8.57
CA LYS A 116 4.33 13.04 -9.13
C LYS A 116 4.50 12.94 -10.65
N ASN A 117 4.94 11.79 -11.15
CA ASN A 117 5.07 11.56 -12.59
C ASN A 117 3.72 11.65 -13.33
N GLY A 118 2.66 11.02 -12.82
CA GLY A 118 1.31 11.10 -13.41
C GLY A 118 0.70 12.51 -13.36
N ALA A 119 0.93 13.21 -12.27
CA ALA A 119 0.48 14.60 -12.09
C ALA A 119 1.38 15.64 -12.80
N GLN A 120 2.50 15.22 -13.41
CA GLN A 120 3.51 16.08 -14.05
C GLN A 120 4.13 17.10 -13.08
N LEU A 121 4.34 16.71 -11.83
CA LEU A 121 5.06 17.46 -10.81
C LEU A 121 6.54 17.08 -10.82
N SER A 122 7.43 18.04 -10.61
CA SER A 122 8.85 17.74 -10.42
C SER A 122 9.09 17.05 -9.08
N LEU A 123 10.21 16.30 -8.93
CA LEU A 123 10.55 15.65 -7.66
C LEU A 123 10.72 16.68 -6.53
N GLN A 124 11.26 17.85 -6.85
CA GLN A 124 11.52 18.94 -5.92
C GLN A 124 10.34 19.93 -5.79
N ASP A 125 9.19 19.65 -6.39
CA ASP A 125 8.01 20.47 -6.24
C ASP A 125 7.49 20.40 -4.80
N GLU A 126 7.43 21.55 -4.14
CA GLU A 126 6.93 21.71 -2.76
C GLU A 126 5.59 22.46 -2.70
N ASP A 127 5.11 22.97 -3.81
CA ASP A 127 3.80 23.62 -3.87
C ASP A 127 2.69 22.60 -3.56
N ILE A 128 2.92 21.33 -3.96
CA ILE A 128 2.09 20.18 -3.63
C ILE A 128 2.96 19.14 -2.93
N ILE A 129 2.74 18.95 -1.63
CA ILE A 129 3.48 17.94 -0.86
C ILE A 129 2.92 16.56 -1.22
N VAL A 130 3.73 15.71 -1.82
CA VAL A 130 3.36 14.33 -2.12
C VAL A 130 4.02 13.37 -1.15
N SER A 131 3.23 12.55 -0.51
CA SER A 131 3.63 11.60 0.54
C SER A 131 3.18 10.19 0.21
N GLU A 132 3.73 9.22 0.92
CA GLU A 132 3.24 7.84 0.89
C GLU A 132 3.34 7.17 2.25
N THR A 133 2.45 6.21 2.52
CA THR A 133 2.56 5.32 3.69
C THR A 133 3.18 3.99 3.31
N SER A 134 3.93 3.38 4.24
CA SER A 134 4.56 2.06 4.03
C SER A 134 3.54 0.95 3.79
N THR A 135 2.39 1.02 4.44
CA THR A 135 1.29 0.07 4.28
C THR A 135 -0.06 0.77 4.46
N LEU A 136 -1.14 0.07 4.12
CA LEU A 136 -2.49 0.52 4.47
C LEU A 136 -2.69 0.43 5.99
N PRO A 137 -3.19 1.49 6.67
CA PRO A 137 -3.37 1.47 8.13
C PRO A 137 -4.44 0.50 8.65
N TYR A 138 -5.04 -0.30 7.80
CA TYR A 138 -6.16 -1.18 8.16
C TYR A 138 -6.08 -2.55 7.51
N ALA A 139 -6.43 -3.60 8.28
CA ALA A 139 -6.96 -4.83 7.71
C ALA A 139 -8.48 -4.66 7.60
N VAL A 140 -9.00 -4.60 6.39
CA VAL A 140 -10.41 -4.24 6.15
C VAL A 140 -10.98 -4.94 4.93
N ARG A 141 -12.29 -5.22 4.95
CA ARG A 141 -13.06 -5.73 3.81
C ARG A 141 -14.39 -5.00 3.69
N ILE A 142 -14.81 -4.75 2.46
CA ILE A 142 -16.21 -4.41 2.16
C ILE A 142 -17.04 -5.67 2.37
N VAL A 143 -18.13 -5.55 3.13
CA VAL A 143 -19.10 -6.64 3.35
C VAL A 143 -20.35 -6.44 2.52
N GLU A 144 -20.74 -5.21 2.28
CA GLU A 144 -21.81 -4.76 1.38
C GLU A 144 -21.45 -3.35 0.89
N PRO A 145 -22.03 -2.84 -0.21
CA PRO A 145 -21.81 -1.47 -0.66
C PRO A 145 -22.01 -0.44 0.45
N GLY A 146 -20.98 0.37 0.71
CA GLY A 146 -20.99 1.36 1.81
C GLY A 146 -20.85 0.78 3.22
N LYS A 147 -20.62 -0.54 3.37
CA LYS A 147 -20.42 -1.19 4.68
C LYS A 147 -19.09 -1.94 4.72
N ILE A 148 -18.31 -1.70 5.75
CA ILE A 148 -16.98 -2.30 5.94
C ILE A 148 -16.88 -3.07 7.25
N HIS A 149 -16.02 -4.10 7.26
CA HIS A 149 -15.54 -4.76 8.47
C HIS A 149 -14.04 -4.48 8.62
N VAL A 150 -13.67 -3.81 9.71
CA VAL A 150 -12.29 -3.50 10.06
C VAL A 150 -11.81 -4.53 11.07
N PHE A 151 -10.91 -5.42 10.64
CA PHE A 151 -10.33 -6.46 11.49
C PHE A 151 -9.27 -5.87 12.44
N LEU A 152 -8.52 -4.90 11.93
CA LEU A 152 -7.43 -4.25 12.67
C LEU A 152 -7.20 -2.84 12.13
N LYS A 153 -6.96 -1.88 13.04
CA LYS A 153 -6.25 -0.62 12.77
C LYS A 153 -4.83 -0.76 13.30
N VAL A 154 -3.84 -0.47 12.46
CA VAL A 154 -2.40 -0.64 12.77
C VAL A 154 -2.00 0.14 14.01
N LYS A 155 -1.30 -0.52 14.96
CA LYS A 155 -0.97 0.02 16.30
C LYS A 155 0.44 0.60 16.41
N GLY A 156 1.32 0.33 15.43
CA GLY A 156 2.71 0.78 15.36
C GLY A 156 3.32 0.38 14.03
N GLY A 157 4.61 0.65 13.80
CA GLY A 157 5.29 0.22 12.58
C GLY A 157 4.67 0.75 11.28
N LEU A 158 3.99 1.89 11.35
CA LEU A 158 3.44 2.58 10.20
C LEU A 158 4.31 3.81 9.91
N PHE A 159 4.85 3.87 8.70
CA PHE A 159 5.77 4.92 8.28
C PHE A 159 5.17 5.78 7.18
N LEU A 160 5.51 7.08 7.21
CA LEU A 160 5.17 8.03 6.15
C LEU A 160 6.45 8.73 5.68
N ALA A 161 6.64 8.82 4.38
CA ALA A 161 7.65 9.66 3.75
C ALA A 161 7.01 10.66 2.79
N THR A 162 7.74 11.72 2.49
CA THR A 162 7.38 12.71 1.48
C THR A 162 8.47 12.80 0.40
N VAL A 163 8.14 13.40 -0.74
CA VAL A 163 9.10 13.74 -1.78
C VAL A 163 8.95 15.24 -2.09
N PRO A 164 9.96 16.06 -1.75
CA PRO A 164 11.17 15.74 -0.97
C PRO A 164 10.88 15.40 0.51
N SER A 165 11.81 14.73 1.19
CA SER A 165 11.58 14.09 2.50
C SER A 165 11.37 15.07 3.67
N GLN A 166 11.89 16.28 3.57
CA GLN A 166 11.88 17.30 4.64
C GLN A 166 10.49 17.64 5.19
N ASN A 167 9.44 17.39 4.42
CA ASN A 167 8.05 17.65 4.82
C ASN A 167 7.41 16.49 5.61
N ALA A 168 8.06 15.34 5.76
CA ALA A 168 7.47 14.15 6.37
C ALA A 168 6.93 14.40 7.78
N ARG A 169 7.72 15.06 8.64
CA ARG A 169 7.31 15.41 10.00
C ARG A 169 6.06 16.30 10.02
N ARG A 170 6.03 17.34 9.19
CA ARG A 170 4.89 18.26 9.08
C ARG A 170 3.60 17.52 8.70
N VAL A 171 3.69 16.58 7.74
CA VAL A 171 2.54 15.78 7.31
C VAL A 171 2.10 14.83 8.42
N THR A 172 3.05 14.12 9.06
CA THR A 172 2.76 13.20 10.17
C THR A 172 2.07 13.92 11.33
N GLU A 173 2.55 15.09 11.74
CA GLU A 173 1.93 15.91 12.79
C GLU A 173 0.52 16.37 12.40
N LYS A 174 0.28 16.72 11.12
CA LYS A 174 -1.02 17.21 10.65
C LYS A 174 -2.13 16.14 10.69
N ILE A 175 -1.78 14.85 10.61
CA ILE A 175 -2.75 13.73 10.59
C ILE A 175 -2.66 12.86 11.85
N HIS A 176 -1.95 13.33 12.87
CA HIS A 176 -1.70 12.58 14.10
C HIS A 176 -2.97 12.21 14.87
N ASP A 177 -4.00 13.04 14.80
CA ASP A 177 -5.29 12.79 15.45
C ASP A 177 -5.97 11.52 14.93
N VAL A 178 -5.82 11.20 13.65
CA VAL A 178 -6.36 9.98 13.04
C VAL A 178 -5.36 8.83 13.13
N TYR A 179 -4.07 9.10 12.94
CA TYR A 179 -3.02 8.08 12.92
C TYR A 179 -1.91 8.34 13.96
N PRO A 180 -2.21 8.17 15.26
CA PRO A 180 -1.21 8.44 16.32
C PRO A 180 0.00 7.49 16.30
N ALA A 181 -0.13 6.32 15.64
CA ALA A 181 0.94 5.34 15.49
C ALA A 181 1.85 5.60 14.27
N LEU A 182 1.58 6.67 13.50
CA LEU A 182 2.35 7.00 12.32
C LEU A 182 3.65 7.69 12.68
N THR A 183 4.76 7.26 12.07
CA THR A 183 6.09 7.85 12.24
C THR A 183 6.67 8.32 10.91
N SER A 184 7.47 9.39 10.95
CA SER A 184 8.17 9.87 9.78
C SER A 184 9.30 8.90 9.40
N ALA A 185 9.33 8.49 8.14
CA ALA A 185 10.44 7.73 7.55
C ALA A 185 11.57 8.67 7.11
N LYS A 186 12.77 8.12 6.93
CA LYS A 186 13.93 8.83 6.38
C LYS A 186 13.62 9.38 4.98
N ASN A 187 13.06 8.55 4.11
CA ASN A 187 12.63 8.87 2.74
C ASN A 187 11.72 7.77 2.18
N VAL A 188 11.30 7.92 0.92
CA VAL A 188 10.39 6.96 0.26
C VAL A 188 11.03 5.60 -0.08
N LEU A 189 12.35 5.47 -0.04
CA LEU A 189 13.01 4.16 -0.10
C LEU A 189 12.71 3.36 1.19
N GLN A 190 12.70 4.02 2.35
CA GLN A 190 12.34 3.36 3.60
C GLN A 190 10.88 2.90 3.59
N THR A 191 9.91 3.75 3.20
CA THR A 191 8.51 3.32 3.10
C THR A 191 8.32 2.18 2.12
N SER A 192 9.02 2.21 0.98
CA SER A 192 9.00 1.14 -0.02
C SER A 192 9.57 -0.17 0.49
N LEU A 193 10.66 -0.12 1.26
CA LEU A 193 11.29 -1.30 1.86
C LEU A 193 10.56 -1.80 3.12
N GLN A 194 9.79 -0.96 3.82
CA GLN A 194 8.96 -1.37 4.97
C GLN A 194 7.59 -1.93 4.58
N ASN A 195 7.31 -2.12 3.29
CA ASN A 195 6.13 -2.82 2.84
C ASN A 195 6.38 -4.34 2.82
N GLY A 196 5.82 -5.10 3.77
CA GLY A 196 5.98 -6.55 3.84
C GLY A 196 5.17 -7.35 2.79
N ASN A 197 4.15 -6.74 2.18
CA ASN A 197 3.25 -7.45 1.26
C ASN A 197 3.97 -8.20 0.12
N PRO A 198 5.00 -7.63 -0.55
CA PRO A 198 5.69 -8.30 -1.66
C PRO A 198 6.40 -9.60 -1.29
N ILE A 199 6.77 -9.82 -0.03
CA ILE A 199 7.36 -11.10 0.40
C ILE A 199 6.32 -12.07 0.96
N ILE A 200 5.23 -11.57 1.51
CA ILE A 200 4.19 -12.40 2.15
C ILE A 200 3.25 -13.01 1.10
N HIS A 201 2.53 -12.14 0.39
CA HIS A 201 1.45 -12.58 -0.49
C HIS A 201 1.93 -13.47 -1.64
N PRO A 202 3.02 -13.13 -2.38
CA PRO A 202 3.52 -13.99 -3.44
C PRO A 202 4.03 -15.33 -2.93
N SER A 203 4.70 -15.37 -1.77
CA SER A 203 5.22 -16.62 -1.19
C SER A 203 4.09 -17.58 -0.85
N ILE A 204 3.05 -17.08 -0.17
CA ILE A 204 1.89 -17.91 0.19
C ILE A 204 1.14 -18.35 -1.07
N THR A 205 0.86 -17.42 -2.00
CA THR A 205 0.11 -17.71 -3.23
C THR A 205 0.86 -18.71 -4.11
N LEU A 206 2.17 -18.54 -4.31
CA LEU A 206 3.00 -19.40 -5.14
C LEU A 206 3.04 -20.84 -4.61
N LEU A 207 3.26 -21.00 -3.30
CA LEU A 207 3.37 -22.34 -2.70
C LEU A 207 2.01 -23.01 -2.45
N ASN A 208 0.90 -22.30 -2.61
CA ASN A 208 -0.46 -22.82 -2.54
C ASN A 208 -1.23 -22.75 -3.86
N THR A 209 -0.54 -22.57 -4.99
CA THR A 209 -1.16 -22.41 -6.32
C THR A 209 -2.20 -23.48 -6.61
N ALA A 210 -1.84 -24.77 -6.50
CA ALA A 210 -2.74 -25.88 -6.75
C ALA A 210 -3.93 -25.92 -5.77
N LEU A 211 -3.73 -25.51 -4.52
CA LEU A 211 -4.80 -25.43 -3.53
C LEU A 211 -5.80 -24.31 -3.90
N ILE A 212 -5.30 -23.14 -4.27
CA ILE A 212 -6.12 -22.00 -4.69
C ILE A 212 -7.00 -22.39 -5.89
N GLU A 213 -6.40 -22.93 -6.96
CA GLU A 213 -7.14 -23.29 -8.18
C GLU A 213 -8.19 -24.38 -7.94
N ARG A 214 -7.79 -25.44 -7.20
CA ARG A 214 -8.67 -26.56 -6.91
C ARG A 214 -9.84 -26.22 -6.00
N THR A 215 -9.59 -25.44 -4.94
CA THR A 215 -10.62 -25.09 -3.94
C THR A 215 -11.31 -23.76 -4.23
N LYS A 216 -10.86 -23.02 -5.26
CA LYS A 216 -11.31 -21.65 -5.55
C LYS A 216 -11.21 -20.74 -4.31
N GLY A 217 -10.11 -20.89 -3.56
CA GLY A 217 -9.83 -20.09 -2.37
C GLY A 217 -10.62 -20.49 -1.12
N SER A 218 -11.25 -21.66 -1.10
CA SER A 218 -12.02 -22.14 0.07
C SER A 218 -11.12 -22.68 1.18
N PHE A 219 -10.15 -21.86 1.62
CA PHE A 219 -9.31 -22.09 2.79
C PHE A 219 -8.85 -20.73 3.38
N ASN A 220 -8.32 -20.74 4.60
CA ASN A 220 -7.81 -19.55 5.25
C ASN A 220 -6.39 -19.25 4.78
N PHE A 221 -6.19 -18.11 4.15
CA PHE A 221 -4.97 -17.75 3.43
C PHE A 221 -3.70 -17.83 4.29
N TYR A 222 -3.76 -17.28 5.50
CA TYR A 222 -2.62 -17.29 6.43
C TYR A 222 -2.60 -18.53 7.30
N GLU A 223 -3.72 -18.87 7.95
CA GLU A 223 -3.79 -19.96 8.93
C GLU A 223 -3.47 -21.34 8.31
N GLU A 224 -3.95 -21.60 7.08
CA GLU A 224 -3.76 -22.87 6.38
C GLU A 224 -2.66 -22.77 5.31
N GLY A 225 -2.42 -21.58 4.76
CA GLY A 225 -1.45 -21.37 3.69
C GLY A 225 -0.01 -21.16 4.16
N VAL A 226 0.23 -20.82 5.44
CA VAL A 226 1.59 -20.65 5.97
C VAL A 226 2.01 -21.84 6.80
N THR A 227 3.03 -22.54 6.31
CA THR A 227 3.70 -23.66 6.96
C THR A 227 5.16 -23.28 7.26
N PRO A 228 5.93 -24.08 8.04
CA PRO A 228 7.35 -23.82 8.23
C PRO A 228 8.15 -23.72 6.92
N ALA A 229 7.74 -24.43 5.86
CA ALA A 229 8.39 -24.33 4.55
C ALA A 229 8.09 -22.99 3.85
N VAL A 230 6.84 -22.52 3.89
CA VAL A 230 6.44 -21.21 3.39
C VAL A 230 7.15 -20.10 4.17
N GLY A 231 7.23 -20.22 5.50
CA GLY A 231 7.94 -19.28 6.35
C GLY A 231 9.43 -19.16 6.01
N ARG A 232 10.09 -20.26 5.63
CA ARG A 232 11.48 -20.22 5.16
C ARG A 232 11.64 -19.43 3.87
N LEU A 233 10.69 -19.52 2.93
CA LEU A 233 10.71 -18.70 1.72
C LEU A 233 10.53 -17.21 2.05
N ILE A 234 9.54 -16.88 2.87
CA ILE A 234 9.31 -15.49 3.32
C ILE A 234 10.60 -14.94 3.96
N LYS A 235 11.25 -15.72 4.84
CA LYS A 235 12.48 -15.30 5.53
C LYS A 235 13.62 -14.96 4.58
N VAL A 236 13.88 -15.77 3.56
CA VAL A 236 15.00 -15.48 2.65
C VAL A 236 14.72 -14.28 1.75
N LEU A 237 13.47 -14.07 1.33
CA LEU A 237 13.08 -12.85 0.62
C LEU A 237 13.22 -11.61 1.50
N ASP A 238 12.85 -11.72 2.79
CA ASP A 238 13.00 -10.65 3.77
C ASP A 238 14.46 -10.29 4.03
N GLN A 239 15.34 -11.28 4.08
CA GLN A 239 16.78 -11.06 4.20
C GLN A 239 17.35 -10.29 3.00
N GLU A 240 16.89 -10.58 1.77
CA GLU A 240 17.28 -9.81 0.59
C GLU A 240 16.75 -8.38 0.64
N ARG A 241 15.50 -8.15 1.10
CA ARG A 241 14.93 -6.82 1.33
C ARG A 241 15.74 -6.01 2.35
N ILE A 242 16.11 -6.62 3.46
CA ILE A 242 16.93 -6.00 4.51
C ILE A 242 18.33 -5.66 3.96
N ALA A 243 18.94 -6.54 3.16
CA ALA A 243 20.24 -6.29 2.55
C ALA A 243 20.21 -5.07 1.59
N ILE A 244 19.11 -4.86 0.86
CA ILE A 244 18.92 -3.64 0.06
C ILE A 244 18.92 -2.40 0.98
N GLY A 245 18.18 -2.45 2.09
CA GLY A 245 18.15 -1.36 3.07
C GLY A 245 19.52 -1.04 3.63
N GLN A 246 20.27 -2.07 4.03
CA GLN A 246 21.63 -1.90 4.56
C GLN A 246 22.57 -1.21 3.58
N ALA A 247 22.50 -1.57 2.28
CA ALA A 247 23.30 -0.94 1.23
C ALA A 247 22.93 0.54 0.98
N LEU A 248 21.75 0.95 1.41
CA LEU A 248 21.24 2.33 1.31
C LEU A 248 21.31 3.10 2.64
N ASN A 249 21.94 2.54 3.69
CA ASN A 249 21.94 3.08 5.04
C ASN A 249 20.51 3.37 5.56
N ILE A 250 19.57 2.50 5.22
CA ILE A 250 18.18 2.54 5.69
C ILE A 250 17.97 1.39 6.67
N ASP A 251 17.47 1.72 7.85
CA ASP A 251 17.06 0.72 8.83
C ASP A 251 15.72 0.10 8.40
N VAL A 252 15.77 -1.17 8.05
CA VAL A 252 14.61 -1.96 7.61
C VAL A 252 14.29 -2.99 8.66
N ILE A 253 13.13 -2.84 9.29
CA ILE A 253 12.64 -3.76 10.33
C ILE A 253 12.28 -5.10 9.68
N PRO A 254 12.74 -6.25 10.23
CA PRO A 254 12.32 -7.57 9.79
C PRO A 254 10.78 -7.70 9.78
N GLU A 255 10.24 -8.36 8.79
CA GLU A 255 8.80 -8.36 8.58
C GLU A 255 7.99 -8.93 9.76
N PRO A 256 8.38 -10.05 10.43
CA PRO A 256 7.63 -10.52 11.60
C PRO A 256 7.66 -9.54 12.77
N GLU A 257 8.76 -8.83 12.99
CA GLU A 257 8.85 -7.79 14.00
C GLU A 257 7.92 -6.63 13.67
N LEU A 258 7.91 -6.23 12.39
CA LEU A 258 6.99 -5.21 11.88
C LEU A 258 5.52 -5.64 12.07
N GLY A 259 5.14 -6.86 11.71
CA GLY A 259 3.80 -7.40 11.89
C GLY A 259 3.38 -7.48 13.36
N TYR A 260 4.32 -7.76 14.28
CA TYR A 260 4.09 -7.70 15.72
C TYR A 260 3.85 -6.26 16.19
N MET A 261 4.69 -5.30 15.79
CA MET A 261 4.52 -3.87 16.11
C MET A 261 3.18 -3.33 15.57
N GLN A 262 2.76 -3.78 14.40
CA GLN A 262 1.50 -3.40 13.78
C GLN A 262 0.27 -4.00 14.48
N GLY A 263 0.47 -5.02 15.31
CA GLY A 263 -0.60 -5.71 16.06
C GLY A 263 -1.26 -6.86 15.28
N TYR A 264 -0.72 -7.26 14.15
CA TYR A 264 -1.20 -8.43 13.42
C TYR A 264 -0.83 -9.74 14.11
N MET A 265 0.37 -9.83 14.63
CA MET A 265 1.00 -11.05 15.17
C MET A 265 1.06 -11.03 16.69
N ALA A 266 0.96 -12.20 17.31
CA ALA A 266 1.21 -12.42 18.73
C ALA A 266 2.69 -12.75 19.02
N GLU A 267 3.39 -13.32 18.03
CA GLU A 267 4.83 -13.61 18.10
C GLU A 267 5.52 -13.26 16.76
N PRO A 268 6.76 -12.70 16.79
CA PRO A 268 7.45 -12.28 15.58
C PRO A 268 8.21 -13.43 14.91
N THR A 269 7.49 -14.40 14.32
CA THR A 269 8.07 -15.53 13.61
C THR A 269 7.54 -15.65 12.19
N TYR A 270 8.35 -16.20 11.26
CA TYR A 270 7.99 -16.29 9.83
C TYR A 270 6.97 -17.38 9.50
N ASP A 271 6.62 -18.23 10.43
CA ASP A 271 5.63 -19.31 10.28
C ASP A 271 4.44 -19.12 11.21
N LYS A 272 4.59 -19.40 12.49
CA LYS A 272 3.51 -19.26 13.48
C LYS A 272 3.02 -17.83 13.62
N GLY A 273 3.91 -16.84 13.48
CA GLY A 273 3.54 -15.43 13.48
C GLY A 273 2.44 -15.11 12.48
N TYR A 274 2.36 -15.82 11.35
CA TYR A 274 1.29 -15.70 10.36
C TYR A 274 0.14 -16.67 10.58
N SER A 275 0.45 -17.96 10.75
CA SER A 275 -0.58 -19.02 10.80
C SER A 275 -1.43 -18.95 12.08
N GLU A 276 -0.89 -18.42 13.16
CA GLU A 276 -1.60 -18.24 14.44
C GLU A 276 -1.96 -16.77 14.73
N ALA A 277 -1.74 -15.86 13.76
CA ALA A 277 -1.91 -14.41 13.90
C ALA A 277 -3.36 -14.02 14.17
N PRO A 278 -3.66 -13.33 15.28
CA PRO A 278 -5.02 -12.85 15.56
C PRO A 278 -5.54 -11.88 14.49
N GLY A 279 -4.67 -11.02 13.94
CA GLY A 279 -5.02 -10.01 12.94
C GLY A 279 -5.31 -10.57 11.55
N PHE A 280 -4.96 -11.85 11.29
CA PHE A 280 -5.18 -12.52 10.00
C PHE A 280 -6.24 -13.62 10.05
N ARG A 281 -6.83 -13.85 11.22
CA ARG A 281 -7.79 -14.94 11.46
C ARG A 281 -8.99 -14.85 10.51
N GLY A 282 -9.31 -15.96 9.86
CA GLY A 282 -10.48 -16.10 9.00
C GLY A 282 -10.37 -15.41 7.64
N ILE A 283 -9.22 -14.82 7.29
CA ILE A 283 -9.01 -14.22 5.96
C ILE A 283 -8.91 -15.33 4.92
N LYS A 284 -9.93 -15.43 4.06
CA LYS A 284 -9.98 -16.41 2.97
C LYS A 284 -8.98 -16.10 1.87
N ALA A 285 -8.49 -17.15 1.21
CA ALA A 285 -7.68 -17.03 0.02
C ALA A 285 -8.49 -16.46 -1.15
N GLN A 286 -7.77 -15.92 -2.15
CA GLN A 286 -8.35 -15.51 -3.42
C GLN A 286 -8.84 -16.73 -4.22
N SER A 287 -9.91 -16.55 -5.00
CA SER A 287 -10.53 -17.64 -5.77
C SER A 287 -9.77 -18.04 -7.03
N LYS A 288 -8.81 -17.22 -7.47
CA LYS A 288 -8.01 -17.42 -8.69
C LYS A 288 -6.63 -16.80 -8.53
N LEU A 289 -5.66 -17.24 -9.37
CA LEU A 289 -4.29 -16.67 -9.35
C LEU A 289 -4.23 -15.28 -9.96
N ASP A 290 -5.11 -14.98 -10.94
CA ASP A 290 -5.27 -13.65 -11.53
C ASP A 290 -5.84 -12.70 -10.47
N TYR A 291 -4.97 -12.24 -9.59
CA TYR A 291 -5.30 -11.43 -8.41
C TYR A 291 -4.14 -10.51 -8.05
N ARG A 292 -4.44 -9.45 -7.27
CA ARG A 292 -3.45 -8.43 -6.89
C ARG A 292 -2.19 -8.98 -6.20
N TYR A 293 -2.26 -10.11 -5.50
CA TYR A 293 -1.13 -10.71 -4.82
C TYR A 293 0.03 -11.11 -5.75
N PHE A 294 -0.25 -11.32 -7.05
CA PHE A 294 0.79 -11.43 -8.07
C PHE A 294 0.95 -10.11 -8.83
N HIS A 295 -0.14 -9.50 -9.30
CA HIS A 295 -0.03 -8.33 -10.16
C HIS A 295 0.57 -7.11 -9.47
N GLU A 296 0.21 -6.87 -8.21
CA GLU A 296 0.73 -5.75 -7.42
C GLU A 296 2.05 -6.12 -6.75
N ASP A 297 2.05 -7.17 -5.92
CA ASP A 297 3.17 -7.48 -5.05
C ASP A 297 4.41 -7.99 -5.82
N VAL A 298 4.22 -8.70 -6.94
CA VAL A 298 5.33 -9.06 -7.83
C VAL A 298 5.63 -7.93 -8.81
N GLY A 299 4.63 -7.45 -9.56
CA GLY A 299 4.85 -6.51 -10.66
C GLY A 299 5.30 -5.11 -10.24
N TYR A 300 4.86 -4.63 -9.08
CA TYR A 300 5.20 -3.31 -8.54
C TYR A 300 6.11 -3.38 -7.32
N GLY A 301 6.12 -4.51 -6.58
CA GLY A 301 6.93 -4.71 -5.38
C GLY A 301 8.25 -5.41 -5.67
N LEU A 302 8.23 -6.72 -5.91
CA LEU A 302 9.45 -7.51 -6.10
C LEU A 302 10.28 -7.04 -7.30
N VAL A 303 9.64 -6.67 -8.41
CA VAL A 303 10.33 -6.15 -9.61
C VAL A 303 11.04 -4.83 -9.27
N PHE A 304 10.42 -3.93 -8.51
CA PHE A 304 11.05 -2.69 -8.06
C PHE A 304 12.27 -2.99 -7.17
N TRP A 305 12.11 -3.84 -6.14
CA TRP A 305 13.23 -4.18 -5.24
C TRP A 305 14.39 -4.84 -5.99
N HIS A 306 14.10 -5.75 -6.91
CA HIS A 306 15.13 -6.39 -7.72
C HIS A 306 15.87 -5.38 -8.59
N SER A 307 15.16 -4.48 -9.27
CA SER A 307 15.74 -3.41 -10.10
C SER A 307 16.60 -2.45 -9.28
N LEU A 308 16.14 -2.05 -8.09
CA LEU A 308 16.91 -1.24 -7.16
C LEU A 308 18.18 -1.98 -6.71
N ALA A 309 18.04 -3.24 -6.31
CA ALA A 309 19.16 -4.08 -5.87
C ALA A 309 20.23 -4.25 -6.95
N GLU A 310 19.84 -4.53 -8.19
CA GLU A 310 20.78 -4.60 -9.32
C GLU A 310 21.55 -3.29 -9.50
N GLN A 311 20.84 -2.16 -9.43
CA GLN A 311 21.46 -0.84 -9.62
C GLN A 311 22.49 -0.50 -8.54
N ILE A 312 22.26 -0.91 -7.28
CA ILE A 312 23.16 -0.64 -6.16
C ILE A 312 24.13 -1.81 -5.85
N GLY A 313 24.15 -2.86 -6.68
CA GLY A 313 25.08 -3.98 -6.58
C GLY A 313 24.73 -5.03 -5.50
N VAL A 314 23.46 -5.09 -5.03
CA VAL A 314 22.97 -6.11 -4.09
C VAL A 314 22.39 -7.30 -4.84
N LYS A 315 22.77 -8.52 -4.43
CA LYS A 315 22.25 -9.75 -5.03
C LYS A 315 20.90 -10.14 -4.42
N THR A 316 19.90 -10.43 -5.28
CA THR A 316 18.55 -10.85 -4.89
C THR A 316 18.11 -12.12 -5.64
N PRO A 317 18.84 -13.26 -5.49
CA PRO A 317 18.56 -14.47 -6.24
C PRO A 317 17.18 -15.08 -5.95
N HIS A 318 16.70 -15.01 -4.69
CA HIS A 318 15.40 -15.58 -4.33
C HIS A 318 14.24 -14.71 -4.81
N ILE A 319 14.34 -13.39 -4.69
CA ILE A 319 13.37 -12.44 -5.28
C ILE A 319 13.28 -12.67 -6.79
N SER A 320 14.42 -12.74 -7.50
CA SER A 320 14.46 -13.04 -8.94
C SER A 320 13.81 -14.39 -9.29
N ALA A 321 14.06 -15.43 -8.50
CA ALA A 321 13.45 -16.74 -8.69
C ALA A 321 11.92 -16.70 -8.54
N VAL A 322 11.40 -16.03 -7.52
CA VAL A 322 9.95 -15.88 -7.32
C VAL A 322 9.32 -15.12 -8.50
N ILE A 323 9.90 -14.01 -8.95
CA ILE A 323 9.40 -13.25 -10.11
C ILE A 323 9.31 -14.16 -11.35
N ARG A 324 10.36 -14.96 -11.63
CA ARG A 324 10.38 -15.89 -12.78
C ARG A 324 9.33 -16.98 -12.69
N LEU A 325 9.19 -17.63 -11.51
CA LEU A 325 8.18 -18.67 -11.30
C LEU A 325 6.77 -18.12 -11.48
N VAL A 326 6.48 -16.97 -10.87
CA VAL A 326 5.17 -16.31 -11.00
C VAL A 326 4.92 -15.89 -12.47
N SER A 327 5.94 -15.41 -13.18
CA SER A 327 5.83 -15.09 -14.61
C SER A 327 5.39 -16.30 -15.44
N VAL A 328 5.97 -17.48 -15.17
CA VAL A 328 5.57 -18.74 -15.84
C VAL A 328 4.12 -19.10 -15.51
N LEU A 329 3.74 -19.07 -14.23
CA LEU A 329 2.38 -19.43 -13.80
C LEU A 329 1.31 -18.51 -14.38
N MET A 330 1.63 -17.23 -14.54
CA MET A 330 0.70 -16.22 -15.05
C MET A 330 0.74 -16.06 -16.58
N GLY A 331 1.64 -16.78 -17.28
CA GLY A 331 1.80 -16.66 -18.73
C GLY A 331 2.22 -15.27 -19.20
N GLN A 332 2.97 -14.52 -18.35
CA GLN A 332 3.44 -13.17 -18.67
C GLN A 332 4.82 -12.91 -18.04
N ASP A 333 5.60 -12.04 -18.64
CA ASP A 333 6.92 -11.65 -18.12
C ASP A 333 6.85 -10.37 -17.32
N TYR A 334 6.87 -10.52 -15.98
CA TYR A 334 6.83 -9.36 -15.06
C TYR A 334 8.08 -8.48 -15.15
N PHE A 335 9.25 -9.04 -15.49
CA PHE A 335 10.44 -8.23 -15.73
C PHE A 335 10.32 -7.37 -16.98
N ALA A 336 9.82 -7.96 -18.08
CA ALA A 336 9.66 -7.24 -19.34
C ALA A 336 8.57 -6.16 -19.27
N GLN A 337 7.53 -6.36 -18.47
CA GLN A 337 6.44 -5.38 -18.30
C GLN A 337 6.89 -4.08 -17.64
N ARG A 338 7.92 -4.11 -16.78
CA ARG A 338 8.47 -2.93 -16.09
C ARG A 338 7.38 -2.02 -15.51
N LYS A 339 6.41 -2.59 -14.85
CA LYS A 339 5.28 -1.85 -14.25
C LYS A 339 5.77 -0.78 -13.28
N ARG A 340 6.77 -1.13 -12.46
CA ARG A 340 7.49 -0.21 -11.61
C ARG A 340 8.91 -0.72 -11.40
N ASP A 341 9.88 -0.02 -11.93
CA ASP A 341 11.30 -0.28 -11.77
C ASP A 341 12.08 1.05 -11.76
N MET A 342 13.37 1.02 -11.52
CA MET A 342 14.22 2.22 -11.49
C MET A 342 14.16 3.00 -12.79
N LYS A 343 13.99 2.32 -13.94
CA LYS A 343 13.91 2.97 -15.26
C LYS A 343 12.56 3.65 -15.46
N SER A 344 11.44 3.00 -15.13
CA SER A 344 10.10 3.57 -15.29
C SER A 344 9.86 4.77 -14.36
N LEU A 345 10.58 4.82 -13.23
CA LEU A 345 10.57 5.94 -12.30
C LEU A 345 11.56 7.07 -12.67
N GLY A 346 12.37 6.89 -13.72
CA GLY A 346 13.38 7.87 -14.10
C GLY A 346 14.63 7.90 -13.22
N LEU A 347 14.88 6.82 -12.45
CA LEU A 347 15.92 6.75 -11.44
C LEU A 347 17.13 5.89 -11.83
N SER A 348 17.19 5.35 -13.06
CA SER A 348 18.20 4.36 -13.48
C SER A 348 19.64 4.88 -13.56
N SER A 349 19.85 6.21 -13.56
CA SER A 349 21.19 6.82 -13.64
C SER A 349 21.82 7.18 -12.30
N TYR A 350 21.10 6.98 -11.18
CA TYR A 350 21.54 7.42 -9.86
C TYR A 350 22.26 6.31 -9.10
N SER A 351 23.41 6.60 -8.50
CA SER A 351 24.07 5.73 -7.53
C SER A 351 23.29 5.66 -6.20
N ALA A 352 23.69 4.76 -5.30
CA ALA A 352 23.07 4.69 -3.96
C ALA A 352 23.15 6.04 -3.22
N GLY A 353 24.30 6.71 -3.27
CA GLY A 353 24.48 8.04 -2.65
C GLY A 353 23.64 9.13 -3.32
N ASP A 354 23.54 9.11 -4.66
CA ASP A 354 22.69 10.05 -5.39
C ASP A 354 21.21 9.86 -5.07
N LEU A 355 20.75 8.61 -4.94
CA LEU A 355 19.37 8.31 -4.56
C LEU A 355 19.04 8.84 -3.15
N GLU A 356 19.97 8.68 -2.22
CA GLU A 356 19.82 9.25 -0.87
C GLU A 356 19.67 10.78 -0.96
N HIS A 357 20.56 11.44 -1.68
CA HIS A 357 20.53 12.91 -1.81
C HIS A 357 19.29 13.41 -2.58
N LEU A 358 18.87 12.71 -3.64
CA LEU A 358 17.72 13.10 -4.46
C LEU A 358 16.39 13.01 -3.69
N LEU A 359 16.28 12.01 -2.81
CA LEU A 359 15.03 11.67 -2.13
C LEU A 359 14.98 12.19 -0.67
N THR A 360 16.04 12.82 -0.21
CA THR A 360 16.12 13.50 1.08
C THR A 360 15.95 14.99 0.92
#